data_d268442d346860f76587c4f1f3ce0800
#
_entry.id   d268442d346860f76587c4f1f3ce0800
#
_cell.length_a   1.000
_cell.length_b   1.000
_cell.length_c   1.000
_cell.angle_alpha   90.00
_cell.angle_beta   90.00
_cell.angle_gamma   90.00
#
_symmetry.space_group_name_H-M   'P 1'
#
loop_
_entity.id
_entity.type
_entity.pdbx_description
1 polymer ?
#
loop_
_entity_poly.entity_id
_entity_poly.type
_entity_poly.pdbx_seq_one_letter_code
_entity_poly.pdbx_strand_id
1 'polypeptide(L)'
;MDLFDSEYLLFFTCAIKCNLRYLIIGGYAVNYYGYVRNTHDLDIWLAPTNKNRDAFIETLLCMKYSESEVEPLRSENFTEHYIGTIGTVNSSLDFITIVHHNISFNNAEKDKISFSVREDVVINFVPYNFLIDMKLLARREKDMLDISELNKIRKMGRQ
;
A
#
# COMPACT_ATOMS: atom_id res chain seq x y z
N MET A 1 -1.84 5.92 -14.95
CA MET A 1 -2.75 5.07 -14.17
C MET A 1 -3.20 5.85 -12.94
N ASP A 2 -4.47 5.86 -12.65
CA ASP A 2 -5.06 6.73 -11.62
C ASP A 2 -5.54 5.85 -10.46
N LEU A 3 -5.29 6.27 -9.21
CA LEU A 3 -5.90 5.64 -8.01
C LEU A 3 -7.43 5.62 -8.07
N PHE A 4 -8.01 6.38 -8.97
CA PHE A 4 -9.44 6.42 -9.25
C PHE A 4 -9.88 5.43 -10.34
N ASP A 5 -8.97 4.56 -10.84
CA ASP A 5 -9.33 3.45 -11.71
C ASP A 5 -10.33 2.54 -11.00
N SER A 6 -11.26 2.00 -11.77
CA SER A 6 -12.39 1.21 -11.25
C SER A 6 -11.94 0.00 -10.40
N GLU A 7 -10.81 -0.64 -10.75
CA GLU A 7 -10.29 -1.80 -10.01
C GLU A 7 -9.71 -1.39 -8.64
N TYR A 8 -8.94 -0.31 -8.57
CA TYR A 8 -8.41 0.18 -7.29
C TYR A 8 -9.51 0.71 -6.38
N LEU A 9 -10.50 1.40 -6.96
CA LEU A 9 -11.69 1.83 -6.19
C LEU A 9 -12.47 0.65 -5.64
N LEU A 10 -12.61 -0.43 -6.41
CA LEU A 10 -13.24 -1.66 -5.94
C LEU A 10 -12.44 -2.27 -4.79
N PHE A 11 -11.11 -2.36 -4.93
CA PHE A 11 -10.24 -2.83 -3.86
C PHE A 11 -10.44 -2.02 -2.57
N PHE A 12 -10.37 -0.68 -2.63
CA PHE A 12 -10.53 0.16 -1.45
C PHE A 12 -11.91 0.02 -0.81
N THR A 13 -12.95 -0.07 -1.62
CA THR A 13 -14.33 -0.30 -1.15
C THR A 13 -14.45 -1.63 -0.41
N CYS A 14 -13.91 -2.71 -0.99
CA CYS A 14 -13.91 -4.03 -0.37
C CYS A 14 -13.02 -4.07 0.88
N ALA A 15 -11.85 -3.43 0.86
CA ALA A 15 -10.95 -3.36 1.99
C ALA A 15 -11.60 -2.71 3.23
N ILE A 16 -12.38 -1.65 3.02
CA ILE A 16 -13.15 -1.00 4.10
C ILE A 16 -14.21 -1.96 4.65
N LYS A 17 -14.99 -2.61 3.78
CA LYS A 17 -16.04 -3.56 4.18
C LYS A 17 -15.51 -4.73 4.99
N CYS A 18 -14.31 -5.20 4.64
CA CYS A 18 -13.66 -6.35 5.29
C CYS A 18 -12.73 -5.94 6.46
N ASN A 19 -12.71 -4.66 6.83
CA ASN A 19 -11.83 -4.12 7.89
C ASN A 19 -10.34 -4.45 7.65
N LEU A 20 -9.90 -4.44 6.40
CA LEU A 20 -8.52 -4.68 6.03
C LEU A 20 -7.62 -3.54 6.53
N ARG A 21 -6.57 -3.90 7.26
CA ARG A 21 -5.56 -2.95 7.71
C ARG A 21 -4.41 -2.90 6.70
N TYR A 22 -4.29 -1.77 6.01
CA TYR A 22 -3.25 -1.54 5.00
C TYR A 22 -2.81 -0.09 4.95
N LEU A 23 -1.63 0.14 4.39
CA LEU A 23 -1.10 1.45 4.04
C LEU A 23 -0.62 1.43 2.59
N ILE A 24 -0.95 2.46 1.81
CA ILE A 24 -0.37 2.66 0.49
C ILE A 24 1.07 3.12 0.66
N ILE A 25 1.97 2.43 -0.03
CA ILE A 25 3.42 2.70 -0.05
C ILE A 25 3.87 2.93 -1.51
N GLY A 26 5.14 2.85 -1.79
CA GLY A 26 5.67 2.85 -3.16
C GLY A 26 5.41 4.12 -3.97
N GLY A 27 5.11 3.95 -5.24
CA GLY A 27 4.99 5.04 -6.21
C GLY A 27 3.80 5.96 -5.95
N TYR A 28 2.65 5.42 -5.60
CA TYR A 28 1.45 6.22 -5.30
C TYR A 28 1.62 7.06 -4.03
N ALA A 29 2.34 6.55 -3.02
CA ALA A 29 2.67 7.37 -1.85
C ALA A 29 3.63 8.51 -2.21
N VAL A 30 4.60 8.29 -3.08
CA VAL A 30 5.48 9.33 -3.61
C VAL A 30 4.70 10.42 -4.33
N ASN A 31 3.76 10.02 -5.20
CA ASN A 31 2.88 10.96 -5.93
C ASN A 31 2.00 11.76 -4.97
N TYR A 32 1.46 11.10 -3.94
CA TYR A 32 0.67 11.77 -2.91
C TYR A 32 1.45 12.88 -2.18
N TYR A 33 2.74 12.65 -1.90
CA TYR A 33 3.61 13.64 -1.27
C TYR A 33 4.19 14.69 -2.24
N GLY A 34 3.72 14.72 -3.49
CA GLY A 34 3.93 15.82 -4.43
C GLY A 34 4.97 15.56 -5.53
N TYR A 35 5.75 14.49 -5.48
CA TYR A 35 6.61 14.11 -6.60
C TYR A 35 5.86 13.21 -7.58
N VAL A 36 5.22 13.84 -8.58
CA VAL A 36 4.42 13.13 -9.57
C VAL A 36 5.33 12.43 -10.58
N ARG A 37 5.26 11.11 -10.59
CA ARG A 37 5.94 10.25 -11.57
C ARG A 37 5.06 9.06 -11.98
N ASN A 38 5.40 8.44 -13.09
CA ASN A 38 4.70 7.23 -13.51
C ASN A 38 4.88 6.10 -12.48
N THR A 39 3.77 5.48 -12.13
CA THR A 39 3.72 4.25 -11.38
C THR A 39 2.65 3.35 -12.00
N HIS A 40 2.90 2.07 -12.08
CA HIS A 40 2.01 1.12 -12.75
C HIS A 40 1.28 0.24 -11.74
N ASP A 41 1.92 -0.04 -10.62
CA ASP A 41 1.45 -0.98 -9.62
C ASP A 41 1.02 -0.24 -8.36
N LEU A 42 -0.07 -0.70 -7.74
CA LEU A 42 -0.48 -0.25 -6.42
C LEU A 42 0.27 -1.07 -5.36
N ASP A 43 1.23 -0.45 -4.71
CA ASP A 43 1.98 -1.06 -3.62
C ASP A 43 1.25 -0.84 -2.29
N ILE A 44 0.93 -1.92 -1.57
CA ILE A 44 0.33 -1.86 -0.24
C ILE A 44 1.16 -2.61 0.81
N TRP A 45 1.22 -2.06 1.98
CA TRP A 45 1.75 -2.70 3.17
C TRP A 45 0.60 -3.19 4.03
N LEU A 46 0.50 -4.50 4.24
CA LEU A 46 -0.53 -5.15 5.05
C LEU A 46 -0.09 -5.30 6.50
N ALA A 47 -1.00 -5.13 7.45
CA ALA A 47 -0.69 -5.43 8.84
C ALA A 47 -0.26 -6.90 9.00
N PRO A 48 0.91 -7.16 9.62
CA PRO A 48 1.51 -8.49 9.67
C PRO A 48 0.83 -9.38 10.72
N THR A 49 -0.40 -9.80 10.46
CA THR A 49 -1.17 -10.72 11.32
C THR A 49 -2.01 -11.68 10.46
N ASN A 50 -2.18 -12.90 10.94
CA ASN A 50 -3.04 -13.87 10.24
C ASN A 50 -4.51 -13.45 10.23
N LYS A 51 -4.97 -12.70 11.23
CA LYS A 51 -6.29 -12.06 11.18
C LYS A 51 -6.43 -11.10 9.99
N ASN A 52 -5.38 -10.35 9.68
CA ASN A 52 -5.38 -9.43 8.55
C ASN A 52 -5.22 -10.17 7.20
N ARG A 53 -4.53 -11.34 7.19
CA ARG A 53 -4.55 -12.26 6.05
C ARG A 53 -5.99 -12.66 5.72
N ASP A 54 -6.75 -13.07 6.72
CA ASP A 54 -8.14 -13.50 6.54
C ASP A 54 -9.00 -12.32 6.03
N ALA A 55 -8.83 -11.12 6.56
CA ALA A 55 -9.48 -9.91 6.05
C ALA A 55 -9.06 -9.59 4.59
N PHE A 56 -7.83 -9.86 4.21
CA PHE A 56 -7.35 -9.69 2.84
C PHE A 56 -8.00 -10.71 1.89
N ILE A 57 -8.12 -11.96 2.29
CA ILE A 57 -8.85 -13.00 1.54
C ILE A 57 -10.31 -12.57 1.32
N GLU A 58 -10.99 -12.14 2.37
CA GLU A 58 -12.37 -11.64 2.26
C GLU A 58 -12.46 -10.41 1.32
N THR A 59 -11.46 -9.55 1.32
CA THR A 59 -11.37 -8.41 0.39
C THR A 59 -11.31 -8.89 -1.05
N LEU A 60 -10.49 -9.90 -1.35
CA LEU A 60 -10.37 -10.46 -2.70
C LEU A 60 -11.67 -11.16 -3.14
N LEU A 61 -12.31 -11.92 -2.26
CA LEU A 61 -13.63 -12.52 -2.53
C LEU A 61 -14.70 -11.45 -2.79
N CYS A 62 -14.67 -10.34 -2.04
CA CYS A 62 -15.54 -9.18 -2.31
C CYS A 62 -15.28 -8.59 -3.71
N MET A 63 -14.03 -8.58 -4.16
CA MET A 63 -13.62 -8.15 -5.52
C MET A 63 -13.96 -9.17 -6.61
N LYS A 64 -14.60 -10.30 -6.28
CA LYS A 64 -15.02 -11.38 -7.18
C LYS A 64 -13.88 -12.32 -7.61
N TYR A 65 -12.76 -12.35 -6.90
CA TYR A 65 -11.85 -13.48 -7.01
C TYR A 65 -12.55 -14.76 -6.54
N SER A 66 -12.23 -15.87 -7.18
CA SER A 66 -12.78 -17.19 -6.82
C SER A 66 -12.11 -17.77 -5.58
N GLU A 67 -12.77 -18.73 -4.91
CA GLU A 67 -12.17 -19.47 -3.79
C GLU A 67 -10.85 -20.15 -4.19
N SER A 68 -10.76 -20.68 -5.41
CA SER A 68 -9.54 -21.33 -5.90
C SER A 68 -8.36 -20.39 -6.08
N GLU A 69 -8.61 -19.11 -6.39
CA GLU A 69 -7.57 -18.09 -6.53
C GLU A 69 -7.04 -17.63 -5.17
N VAL A 70 -7.87 -17.61 -4.15
CA VAL A 70 -7.47 -17.17 -2.80
C VAL A 70 -6.99 -18.32 -1.90
N GLU A 71 -7.27 -19.56 -2.25
CA GLU A 71 -6.93 -20.75 -1.47
C GLU A 71 -5.44 -20.82 -1.07
N PRO A 72 -4.47 -20.49 -1.95
CA PRO A 72 -3.05 -20.49 -1.56
C PRO A 72 -2.74 -19.55 -0.39
N LEU A 73 -3.46 -18.44 -0.25
CA LEU A 73 -3.21 -17.48 0.81
C LEU A 73 -3.64 -17.96 2.20
N ARG A 74 -4.57 -18.93 2.27
CA ARG A 74 -5.09 -19.44 3.54
C ARG A 74 -4.03 -20.11 4.40
N SER A 75 -3.02 -20.72 3.78
CA SER A 75 -1.92 -21.38 4.47
C SER A 75 -0.73 -20.48 4.77
N GLU A 76 -0.72 -19.27 4.22
CA GLU A 76 0.41 -18.35 4.39
C GLU A 76 0.44 -17.70 5.78
N ASN A 77 1.64 -17.50 6.31
CA ASN A 77 1.83 -16.86 7.61
C ASN A 77 2.15 -15.37 7.46
N PHE A 78 1.14 -14.51 7.59
CA PHE A 78 1.31 -13.06 7.48
C PHE A 78 2.04 -12.42 8.67
N THR A 79 2.33 -13.17 9.74
CA THR A 79 3.20 -12.66 10.82
C THR A 79 4.68 -12.65 10.41
N GLU A 80 5.01 -13.28 9.30
CA GLU A 80 6.33 -13.31 8.68
C GLU A 80 6.39 -12.42 7.43
N HIS A 81 7.59 -12.26 6.88
CA HIS A 81 7.79 -11.56 5.62
C HIS A 81 7.14 -12.34 4.47
N TYR A 82 6.13 -11.74 3.88
CA TYR A 82 5.42 -12.27 2.73
C TYR A 82 5.21 -11.17 1.70
N ILE A 83 5.45 -11.48 0.44
CA ILE A 83 5.20 -10.59 -0.70
C ILE A 83 4.39 -11.33 -1.75
N GLY A 84 3.52 -10.62 -2.44
CA GLY A 84 2.74 -11.17 -3.54
C GLY A 84 2.20 -10.09 -4.44
N THR A 85 1.70 -10.53 -5.60
CA THR A 85 1.08 -9.68 -6.60
C THR A 85 -0.27 -10.26 -6.97
N ILE A 86 -1.28 -9.40 -7.10
CA ILE A 86 -2.63 -9.76 -7.55
C ILE A 86 -3.02 -8.84 -8.69
N GLY A 87 -3.78 -9.37 -9.63
CA GLY A 87 -4.30 -8.58 -10.75
C GLY A 87 -3.74 -9.00 -12.09
N THR A 88 -3.85 -8.10 -13.05
CA THR A 88 -3.47 -8.32 -14.45
C THR A 88 -2.23 -7.50 -14.81
N VAL A 89 -1.73 -7.67 -16.04
CA VAL A 89 -0.60 -6.88 -16.58
C VAL A 89 -0.91 -5.37 -16.62
N ASN A 90 -2.19 -5.00 -16.67
CA ASN A 90 -2.61 -3.60 -16.79
C ASN A 90 -2.97 -2.96 -15.45
N SER A 91 -3.21 -3.76 -14.41
CA SER A 91 -3.64 -3.28 -13.09
C SER A 91 -3.20 -4.30 -12.06
N SER A 92 -2.00 -4.12 -11.49
CA SER A 92 -1.44 -4.99 -10.46
C SER A 92 -1.43 -4.31 -9.11
N LEU A 93 -1.69 -5.13 -8.08
CA LEU A 93 -1.59 -4.78 -6.69
C LEU A 93 -0.48 -5.63 -6.09
N ASP A 94 0.60 -4.98 -5.70
CA ASP A 94 1.70 -5.59 -4.98
C ASP A 94 1.51 -5.40 -3.48
N PHE A 95 1.69 -6.47 -2.71
CA PHE A 95 1.52 -6.41 -1.27
C PHE A 95 2.69 -7.04 -0.52
N ILE A 96 2.97 -6.47 0.65
CA ILE A 96 4.03 -6.91 1.55
C ILE A 96 3.54 -6.83 3.00
N THR A 97 3.95 -7.79 3.83
CA THR A 97 3.60 -7.82 5.26
C THR A 97 4.66 -7.16 6.14
N ILE A 98 5.94 -7.38 5.86
CA ILE A 98 7.06 -6.80 6.61
C ILE A 98 8.01 -6.12 5.61
N VAL A 99 8.08 -4.81 5.65
CA VAL A 99 8.95 -4.01 4.77
C VAL A 99 10.41 -4.03 5.26
N HIS A 100 10.62 -4.04 6.56
CA HIS A 100 11.92 -4.17 7.23
C HIS A 100 11.70 -4.45 8.72
N HIS A 101 12.61 -5.20 9.35
CA HIS A 101 12.47 -5.61 10.76
C HIS A 101 12.48 -4.44 11.76
N ASN A 102 13.08 -3.31 11.40
CA ASN A 102 13.11 -2.10 12.24
C ASN A 102 11.94 -1.14 11.98
N ILE A 103 11.03 -1.46 11.04
CA ILE A 103 9.89 -0.61 10.70
C ILE A 103 8.60 -1.31 11.10
N SER A 104 7.90 -0.73 12.08
CA SER A 104 6.66 -1.27 12.63
C SER A 104 5.43 -0.76 11.89
N PHE A 105 4.62 -1.68 11.37
CA PHE A 105 3.31 -1.35 10.78
C PHE A 105 2.41 -0.59 11.77
N ASN A 106 2.33 -1.07 13.02
CA ASN A 106 1.45 -0.46 14.02
C ASN A 106 1.86 0.99 14.33
N ASN A 107 3.16 1.30 14.31
CA ASN A 107 3.62 2.67 14.51
C ASN A 107 3.30 3.55 13.29
N ALA A 108 3.50 3.05 12.07
CA ALA A 108 3.13 3.78 10.86
C ALA A 108 1.62 4.01 10.76
N GLU A 109 0.81 3.02 11.14
CA GLU A 109 -0.65 3.12 11.08
C GLU A 109 -1.22 4.18 12.04
N LYS A 110 -0.59 4.41 13.20
CA LYS A 110 -1.02 5.47 14.13
C LYS A 110 -0.96 6.86 13.52
N ASP A 111 0.07 7.10 12.71
CA ASP A 111 0.36 8.40 12.09
C ASP A 111 -0.01 8.43 10.59
N LYS A 112 -0.80 7.45 10.14
CA LYS A 112 -1.23 7.33 8.74
C LYS A 112 -1.94 8.59 8.26
N ILE A 113 -1.80 8.88 6.98
CA ILE A 113 -2.54 9.95 6.35
C ILE A 113 -3.74 9.35 5.64
N SER A 114 -4.94 9.78 6.02
CA SER A 114 -6.18 9.34 5.41
C SER A 114 -6.68 10.37 4.41
N PHE A 115 -7.01 9.89 3.21
CA PHE A 115 -7.55 10.72 2.13
C PHE A 115 -8.92 10.19 1.70
N SER A 116 -9.92 11.07 1.70
CA SER A 116 -11.29 10.73 1.28
C SER A 116 -11.39 10.85 -0.24
N VAL A 117 -11.62 9.75 -0.92
CA VAL A 117 -11.83 9.69 -2.37
C VAL A 117 -13.29 9.95 -2.72
N ARG A 118 -14.18 9.41 -1.89
CA ARG A 118 -15.66 9.57 -1.92
C ARG A 118 -16.15 9.60 -0.48
N GLU A 119 -17.43 9.88 -0.26
CA GLU A 119 -18.04 9.91 1.07
C GLU A 119 -17.81 8.60 1.85
N ASP A 120 -17.79 7.47 1.16
CA ASP A 120 -17.68 6.12 1.71
C ASP A 120 -16.33 5.43 1.47
N VAL A 121 -15.39 6.08 0.77
CA VAL A 121 -14.08 5.50 0.42
C VAL A 121 -12.94 6.37 0.93
N VAL A 122 -12.29 5.89 1.99
CA VAL A 122 -11.09 6.49 2.57
C VAL A 122 -9.90 5.59 2.30
N ILE A 123 -8.85 6.15 1.73
CA ILE A 123 -7.57 5.47 1.49
C ILE A 123 -6.51 5.96 2.46
N ASN A 124 -5.60 5.07 2.85
CA ASN A 124 -4.61 5.34 3.88
C ASN A 124 -3.20 5.25 3.30
N PHE A 125 -2.46 6.33 3.41
CA PHE A 125 -1.05 6.41 3.01
C PHE A 125 -0.12 6.25 4.20
N VAL A 126 1.03 5.63 3.96
CA VAL A 126 2.13 5.60 4.92
C VAL A 126 2.59 7.02 5.26
N PRO A 127 2.93 7.34 6.53
CA PRO A 127 3.49 8.65 6.87
C PRO A 127 4.78 8.95 6.12
N TYR A 128 5.03 10.22 5.83
CA TYR A 128 6.19 10.68 5.06
C TYR A 128 7.53 10.12 5.56
N ASN A 129 7.76 10.17 6.86
CA ASN A 129 9.02 9.71 7.44
C ASN A 129 9.23 8.20 7.21
N PHE A 130 8.18 7.40 7.38
CA PHE A 130 8.22 5.96 7.10
C PHE A 130 8.49 5.68 5.62
N LEU A 131 7.88 6.44 4.71
CA LEU A 131 8.15 6.31 3.26
C LEU A 131 9.63 6.58 2.95
N ILE A 132 10.22 7.62 3.53
CA ILE A 132 11.64 7.93 3.36
C ILE A 132 12.52 6.81 3.92
N ASP A 133 12.23 6.31 5.13
CA ASP A 133 12.98 5.22 5.74
C ASP A 133 12.94 3.94 4.90
N MET A 134 11.75 3.56 4.39
CA MET A 134 11.60 2.42 3.48
C MET A 134 12.48 2.55 2.24
N LYS A 135 12.50 3.74 1.63
CA LYS A 135 13.30 4.01 0.42
C LYS A 135 14.79 4.03 0.70
N LEU A 136 15.22 4.58 1.84
CA LEU A 136 16.62 4.55 2.29
C LEU A 136 17.12 3.12 2.51
N LEU A 137 16.25 2.23 2.99
CA LEU A 137 16.59 0.82 3.21
C LEU A 137 16.61 0.02 1.89
N ALA A 138 15.70 0.30 0.96
CA ALA A 138 15.63 -0.37 -0.35
C ALA A 138 16.80 0.03 -1.27
N ARG A 139 17.30 1.26 -1.20
CA ARG A 139 18.50 1.80 -1.89
C ARG A 139 18.55 1.58 -3.41
N ARG A 140 17.42 1.43 -4.08
CA ARG A 140 17.39 1.39 -5.55
C ARG A 140 17.62 2.80 -6.11
N GLU A 141 18.15 2.93 -7.32
CA GLU A 141 18.37 4.24 -7.96
C GLU A 141 17.12 5.11 -7.96
N LYS A 142 15.96 4.51 -8.31
CA LYS A 142 14.67 5.19 -8.28
C LYS A 142 14.28 5.67 -6.88
N ASP A 143 14.66 4.94 -5.82
CA ASP A 143 14.34 5.33 -4.45
C ASP A 143 15.18 6.53 -4.00
N MET A 144 16.43 6.60 -4.42
CA MET A 144 17.30 7.76 -4.14
C MET A 144 16.81 9.02 -4.86
N LEU A 145 16.33 8.88 -6.09
CA LEU A 145 15.70 9.99 -6.83
C LEU A 145 14.41 10.45 -6.14
N ASP A 146 13.53 9.52 -5.76
CA ASP A 146 12.28 9.83 -5.03
C ASP A 146 12.58 10.63 -3.75
N ILE A 147 13.56 10.19 -2.95
CA ILE A 147 13.98 10.88 -1.72
C ILE A 147 14.47 12.31 -2.03
N SER A 148 15.31 12.46 -3.05
CA SER A 148 15.84 13.77 -3.45
C SER A 148 14.73 14.74 -3.81
N GLU A 149 13.79 14.32 -4.67
CA GLU A 149 12.67 15.16 -5.12
C GLU A 149 11.69 15.47 -3.99
N LEU A 150 11.33 14.48 -3.17
CA LEU A 150 10.45 14.69 -2.02
C LEU A 150 11.05 15.67 -1.00
N ASN A 151 12.36 15.60 -0.76
CA ASN A 151 13.04 16.53 0.14
C ASN A 151 13.06 17.98 -0.41
N LYS A 152 13.23 18.17 -1.74
CA LYS A 152 13.13 19.47 -2.39
C LYS A 152 11.73 20.07 -2.21
N ILE A 153 10.69 19.29 -2.50
CA ILE A 153 9.28 19.72 -2.37
C ILE A 153 8.97 20.14 -0.93
N ARG A 154 9.39 19.34 0.05
CA ARG A 154 9.16 19.65 1.46
C ARG A 154 9.87 20.92 1.92
N LYS A 155 11.06 21.24 1.37
CA LYS A 155 11.78 22.49 1.66
C LYS A 155 11.06 23.69 1.07
N MET A 156 10.52 23.58 -0.15
CA MET A 156 9.77 24.66 -0.82
C MET A 156 8.44 24.98 -0.10
N GLY A 157 7.74 23.97 0.40
CA GLY A 157 6.47 24.16 1.11
C GLY A 157 6.59 24.71 2.53
N ARG A 158 7.83 24.94 3.03
CA ARG A 158 8.09 25.58 4.34
C ARG A 158 8.50 27.05 4.23
N GLN A 159 8.52 27.61 3.03
CA GLN A 159 8.71 29.03 2.77
C GLN A 159 7.37 29.72 2.52
#